data_64d8d846979c464d149e623b5fca737c
#
_entry.id   64d8d846979c464d149e623b5fca737c
#
_cell.length_a   1.000
_cell.length_b   1.000
_cell.length_c   1.000
_cell.angle_alpha   90.00
_cell.angle_beta   90.00
_cell.angle_gamma   90.00
#
_symmetry.space_group_name_H-M   'P 1'
#
loop_
_entity.id
_entity.type
_entity.pdbx_description
1 polymer ?
#
loop_
_entity_poly.entity_id
_entity_poly.type
_entity_poly.pdbx_seq_one_letter_code
_entity_poly.pdbx_strand_id
1 'polypeptide(L)'
;MEVDLSGDPGSFSGRLAFLETDAVNVCGFYLSSASSIFGANAATSAIIMPLQGTVEFEVGGKHFVSAPGAPFVLDKGVEFYARLSANVHLFIVQPGQSVFSSEKINLKPGDPELVTLLESYLVETPFFRDHAHAVERTSRFGKALHQFIAGNHAASKTRGPAVLVGEERRLCRALELINDHLKTGVDLDRIARDSGMSLRNFYYLLKKYTGLTPYSYCRARRLVKARESLICGYRKDPLVANHALNWGFNHAGRFSSYYHDHFGEYPSETIEGLEALLERAEKVWLVDANSPWRTKHWYTSSDATPA
;
A
#
# COMPACT_ATOMS: atom_id res chain seq x y z
N MET A 1 13.61 -11.73 -3.90
CA MET A 1 12.37 -11.64 -4.70
C MET A 1 12.78 -11.05 -6.03
N GLU A 2 12.51 -11.75 -7.09
CA GLU A 2 12.78 -11.32 -8.46
C GLU A 2 11.44 -11.03 -9.12
N VAL A 3 11.37 -9.96 -9.90
CA VAL A 3 10.15 -9.54 -10.60
C VAL A 3 10.43 -9.49 -12.08
N ASP A 4 9.71 -10.26 -12.85
CA ASP A 4 9.72 -10.24 -14.30
C ASP A 4 8.49 -9.50 -14.83
N LEU A 5 8.69 -8.61 -15.81
CA LEU A 5 7.66 -7.77 -16.39
C LEU A 5 7.26 -8.32 -17.75
N SER A 6 6.04 -8.87 -17.85
CA SER A 6 5.47 -9.30 -19.13
C SER A 6 4.78 -8.10 -19.82
N GLY A 7 5.54 -7.16 -20.35
CA GLY A 7 4.99 -6.00 -21.05
C GLY A 7 6.05 -4.99 -21.49
N ASP A 8 5.60 -3.90 -22.12
CA ASP A 8 6.48 -2.81 -22.51
C ASP A 8 7.02 -2.10 -21.25
N PRO A 9 8.35 -2.12 -21.00
CA PRO A 9 8.96 -1.46 -19.86
C PRO A 9 8.64 0.04 -19.77
N GLY A 10 8.35 0.68 -20.89
CA GLY A 10 8.00 2.10 -20.97
C GLY A 10 6.62 2.44 -20.38
N SER A 11 5.72 1.48 -20.27
CA SER A 11 4.36 1.65 -19.73
C SER A 11 4.19 1.11 -18.31
N PHE A 12 5.23 0.52 -17.74
CA PHE A 12 5.17 -0.04 -16.40
C PHE A 12 5.09 1.03 -15.32
N SER A 13 4.17 0.85 -14.40
CA SER A 13 4.15 1.59 -13.14
C SER A 13 3.88 0.65 -11.97
N GLY A 14 4.65 0.81 -10.90
CA GLY A 14 4.48 0.10 -9.66
C GLY A 14 4.35 1.08 -8.49
N ARG A 15 3.61 0.69 -7.47
CA ARG A 15 3.48 1.47 -6.22
C ARG A 15 3.63 0.53 -5.05
N LEU A 16 4.39 0.97 -4.07
CA LEU A 16 4.58 0.28 -2.81
C LEU A 16 4.29 1.26 -1.68
N ALA A 17 3.35 0.89 -0.81
CA ALA A 17 3.12 1.56 0.46
C ALA A 17 3.45 0.59 1.57
N PHE A 18 4.29 1.01 2.51
CA PHE A 18 4.76 0.13 3.58
C PHE A 18 4.65 0.84 4.93
N LEU A 19 4.18 0.11 5.94
CA LEU A 19 4.17 0.56 7.32
C LEU A 19 4.62 -0.57 8.23
N GLU A 20 5.67 -0.31 8.98
CA GLU A 20 6.24 -1.23 9.94
C GLU A 20 5.83 -0.89 11.36
N THR A 21 5.47 -1.91 12.13
CA THR A 21 5.22 -1.81 13.57
C THR A 21 5.76 -3.05 14.28
N ASP A 22 5.91 -2.99 15.59
CA ASP A 22 6.37 -4.15 16.39
C ASP A 22 5.42 -5.36 16.27
N ALA A 23 4.14 -5.13 16.04
CA ALA A 23 3.11 -6.17 16.01
C ALA A 23 2.92 -6.77 14.62
N VAL A 24 3.03 -5.94 13.57
CA VAL A 24 2.74 -6.33 12.19
C VAL A 24 3.34 -5.34 11.20
N ASN A 25 3.79 -5.85 10.08
CA ASN A 25 4.14 -5.05 8.91
C ASN A 25 3.02 -5.16 7.87
N VAL A 26 2.61 -4.05 7.31
CA VAL A 26 1.59 -4.01 6.26
C VAL A 26 2.16 -3.36 5.02
N CYS A 27 1.77 -3.91 3.87
CA CYS A 27 2.23 -3.43 2.58
C CYS A 27 1.06 -3.38 1.60
N GLY A 28 0.89 -2.25 0.95
CA GLY A 28 0.08 -2.10 -0.26
C GLY A 28 0.97 -2.18 -1.48
N PHE A 29 0.67 -3.07 -2.41
CA PHE A 29 1.48 -3.32 -3.59
C PHE A 29 0.59 -3.26 -4.84
N TYR A 30 0.98 -2.44 -5.81
CA TYR A 30 0.27 -2.27 -7.07
C TYR A 30 1.23 -2.37 -8.25
N LEU A 31 0.81 -3.09 -9.30
CA LEU A 31 1.50 -3.13 -10.60
C LEU A 31 0.49 -2.88 -11.72
N SER A 32 0.85 -1.98 -12.65
CA SER A 32 0.01 -1.67 -13.81
C SER A 32 0.01 -2.77 -14.88
N SER A 33 1.12 -3.49 -15.02
CA SER A 33 1.31 -4.51 -16.05
C SER A 33 1.27 -5.92 -15.44
N ALA A 34 0.87 -6.90 -16.24
CA ALA A 34 0.99 -8.29 -15.87
C ALA A 34 2.47 -8.61 -15.60
N SER A 35 2.73 -9.35 -14.54
CA SER A 35 4.09 -9.60 -14.07
C SER A 35 4.22 -10.97 -13.46
N SER A 36 5.43 -11.50 -13.49
CA SER A 36 5.76 -12.73 -12.76
C SER A 36 6.72 -12.42 -11.63
N ILE A 37 6.49 -13.01 -10.48
CA ILE A 37 7.33 -12.86 -9.31
C ILE A 37 7.82 -14.24 -8.89
N PHE A 38 9.13 -14.36 -8.74
CA PHE A 38 9.77 -15.51 -8.14
C PHE A 38 10.47 -15.10 -6.85
N GLY A 39 10.41 -15.94 -5.84
CA GLY A 39 11.11 -15.68 -4.59
C GLY A 39 10.82 -16.69 -3.51
N ALA A 40 11.40 -16.42 -2.35
CA ALA A 40 11.11 -17.13 -1.11
C ALA A 40 10.78 -16.11 -0.02
N ASN A 41 9.80 -16.44 0.79
CA ASN A 41 9.45 -15.63 1.94
C ASN A 41 10.39 -15.96 3.11
N ALA A 42 11.54 -15.31 3.15
CA ALA A 42 12.64 -15.72 4.05
C ALA A 42 12.41 -15.35 5.52
N ALA A 43 11.70 -14.26 5.80
CA ALA A 43 11.63 -13.68 7.15
C ALA A 43 10.49 -14.24 8.00
N THR A 44 9.26 -14.10 7.53
CA THR A 44 8.05 -14.49 8.25
C THR A 44 7.00 -14.97 7.25
N SER A 45 6.00 -15.74 7.69
CA SER A 45 4.84 -16.01 6.85
C SER A 45 4.11 -14.73 6.51
N ALA A 46 3.51 -14.65 5.32
CA ALA A 46 2.75 -13.50 4.86
C ALA A 46 1.31 -13.89 4.55
N ILE A 47 0.38 -13.05 4.94
CA ILE A 47 -1.02 -13.10 4.50
C ILE A 47 -1.15 -12.13 3.34
N ILE A 48 -1.61 -12.61 2.21
CA ILE A 48 -1.74 -11.82 0.98
C ILE A 48 -3.19 -11.83 0.54
N MET A 49 -3.78 -10.66 0.35
CA MET A 49 -5.14 -10.51 -0.14
C MET A 49 -5.15 -9.64 -1.39
N PRO A 50 -5.53 -10.16 -2.56
CA PRO A 50 -5.78 -9.34 -3.71
C PRO A 50 -6.97 -8.40 -3.45
N LEU A 51 -6.79 -7.12 -3.73
CA LEU A 51 -7.85 -6.11 -3.70
C LEU A 51 -8.42 -5.86 -5.09
N GLN A 52 -7.57 -6.05 -6.10
CA GLN A 52 -7.90 -5.95 -7.52
C GLN A 52 -7.00 -6.88 -8.31
N GLY A 53 -7.51 -7.42 -9.42
CA GLY A 53 -6.77 -8.37 -10.24
C GLY A 53 -6.72 -9.77 -9.62
N THR A 54 -5.96 -10.65 -10.24
CA THR A 54 -5.79 -12.05 -9.82
C THR A 54 -4.33 -12.39 -9.66
N VAL A 55 -4.06 -13.34 -8.78
CA VAL A 55 -2.73 -13.92 -8.57
C VAL A 55 -2.81 -15.43 -8.73
N GLU A 56 -2.05 -15.95 -9.68
CA GLU A 56 -1.86 -17.39 -9.86
C GLU A 56 -0.56 -17.79 -9.16
N PHE A 57 -0.62 -18.80 -8.33
CA PHE A 57 0.54 -19.29 -7.57
C PHE A 57 0.91 -20.70 -7.94
N GLU A 58 2.21 -20.94 -7.94
CA GLU A 58 2.78 -22.26 -7.87
C GLU A 58 3.65 -22.38 -6.63
N VAL A 59 3.29 -23.29 -5.74
CA VAL A 59 3.99 -23.56 -4.48
C VAL A 59 4.06 -25.06 -4.29
N GLY A 60 5.28 -25.61 -4.18
CA GLY A 60 5.46 -27.04 -3.96
C GLY A 60 4.81 -27.92 -5.04
N GLY A 61 4.78 -27.47 -6.30
CA GLY A 61 4.15 -28.16 -7.42
C GLY A 61 2.62 -28.12 -7.44
N LYS A 62 1.99 -27.33 -6.57
CA LYS A 62 0.53 -27.10 -6.56
C LYS A 62 0.21 -25.72 -7.11
N HIS A 63 -0.77 -25.67 -8.00
CA HIS A 63 -1.29 -24.44 -8.58
C HIS A 63 -2.57 -24.02 -7.88
N PHE A 64 -2.69 -22.71 -7.59
CA PHE A 64 -3.93 -22.12 -7.11
C PHE A 64 -4.04 -20.68 -7.55
N VAL A 65 -5.26 -20.19 -7.62
CA VAL A 65 -5.58 -18.82 -8.04
C VAL A 65 -6.27 -18.11 -6.89
N SER A 66 -5.81 -16.92 -6.58
CA SER A 66 -6.48 -16.04 -5.63
C SER A 66 -7.09 -14.86 -6.37
N ALA A 67 -8.34 -14.56 -6.06
CA ALA A 67 -9.14 -13.46 -6.59
C ALA A 67 -9.35 -12.37 -5.53
N PRO A 68 -9.86 -11.19 -5.91
CA PRO A 68 -10.15 -10.12 -4.96
C PRO A 68 -10.97 -10.58 -3.76
N GLY A 69 -10.55 -10.18 -2.56
CA GLY A 69 -11.20 -10.55 -1.30
C GLY A 69 -10.90 -11.97 -0.81
N ALA A 70 -10.08 -12.75 -1.49
CA ALA A 70 -9.70 -14.10 -1.08
C ALA A 70 -8.27 -14.13 -0.53
N PRO A 71 -8.07 -13.98 0.79
CA PRO A 71 -6.73 -14.03 1.38
C PRO A 71 -6.16 -15.45 1.36
N PHE A 72 -4.85 -15.53 1.20
CA PHE A 72 -4.08 -16.77 1.31
C PHE A 72 -2.81 -16.54 2.12
N VAL A 73 -2.20 -17.61 2.58
CA VAL A 73 -0.96 -17.57 3.35
C VAL A 73 0.19 -18.08 2.50
N LEU A 74 1.28 -17.33 2.51
CA LEU A 74 2.57 -17.75 2.02
C LEU A 74 3.47 -18.02 3.22
N ASP A 75 3.76 -19.29 3.47
CA ASP A 75 4.56 -19.69 4.64
C ASP A 75 6.02 -19.24 4.53
N LYS A 76 6.64 -19.09 5.70
CA LYS A 76 8.08 -18.81 5.81
C LYS A 76 8.91 -19.92 5.16
N GLY A 77 9.97 -19.53 4.43
CA GLY A 77 10.92 -20.46 3.82
C GLY A 77 10.42 -21.16 2.55
N VAL A 78 9.20 -20.89 2.12
CA VAL A 78 8.62 -21.52 0.95
C VAL A 78 8.98 -20.71 -0.30
N GLU A 79 9.56 -21.38 -1.28
CA GLU A 79 9.75 -20.82 -2.62
C GLU A 79 8.42 -20.81 -3.37
N PHE A 80 8.15 -19.72 -4.07
CA PHE A 80 6.94 -19.56 -4.84
C PHE A 80 7.23 -18.93 -6.19
N TYR A 81 6.37 -19.24 -7.13
CA TYR A 81 6.23 -18.54 -8.39
C TYR A 81 4.81 -17.98 -8.47
N ALA A 82 4.69 -16.69 -8.75
CA ALA A 82 3.41 -16.03 -8.84
C ALA A 82 3.28 -15.28 -10.16
N ARG A 83 2.14 -15.46 -10.86
CA ARG A 83 1.74 -14.64 -11.99
C ARG A 83 0.68 -13.64 -11.54
N LEU A 84 0.94 -12.39 -11.77
CA LEU A 84 0.09 -11.28 -11.41
C LEU A 84 -0.62 -10.76 -12.68
N SER A 85 -1.93 -10.60 -12.61
CA SER A 85 -2.65 -9.93 -13.70
C SER A 85 -2.25 -8.47 -13.82
N ALA A 86 -2.53 -7.83 -14.96
CA ALA A 86 -2.41 -6.38 -15.09
C ALA A 86 -3.33 -5.67 -14.10
N ASN A 87 -2.90 -4.49 -13.62
CA ASN A 87 -3.58 -3.67 -12.62
C ASN A 87 -3.86 -4.43 -11.32
N VAL A 88 -2.96 -5.32 -10.93
CA VAL A 88 -3.07 -6.02 -9.65
C VAL A 88 -2.81 -5.07 -8.49
N HIS A 89 -3.65 -5.16 -7.47
CA HIS A 89 -3.45 -4.47 -6.21
C HIS A 89 -3.53 -5.48 -5.07
N LEU A 90 -2.47 -5.60 -4.30
CA LEU A 90 -2.35 -6.56 -3.20
C LEU A 90 -2.24 -5.83 -1.87
N PHE A 91 -2.89 -6.38 -0.87
CA PHE A 91 -2.66 -6.07 0.52
C PHE A 91 -1.89 -7.22 1.14
N ILE A 92 -0.72 -6.94 1.68
CA ILE A 92 0.21 -7.93 2.24
C ILE A 92 0.40 -7.60 3.71
N VAL A 93 0.22 -8.60 4.55
CA VAL A 93 0.36 -8.49 6.00
C VAL A 93 1.40 -9.50 6.48
N GLN A 94 2.45 -9.02 7.12
CA GLN A 94 3.47 -9.85 7.73
C GLN A 94 3.43 -9.68 9.24
N PRO A 95 2.98 -10.69 9.98
CA PRO A 95 3.01 -10.66 11.45
C PRO A 95 4.43 -10.43 11.97
N GLY A 96 4.57 -9.64 13.02
CA GLY A 96 5.86 -9.31 13.62
C GLY A 96 6.61 -10.52 14.14
N GLN A 97 7.94 -10.51 14.05
CA GLN A 97 8.78 -11.66 14.47
C GLN A 97 8.65 -11.98 15.96
N SER A 98 8.37 -11.01 16.82
CA SER A 98 8.17 -11.20 18.25
C SER A 98 6.93 -12.02 18.59
N VAL A 99 6.01 -12.11 17.63
CA VAL A 99 4.68 -12.70 17.80
C VAL A 99 4.61 -14.11 17.22
N PHE A 100 5.46 -14.42 16.22
CA PHE A 100 5.43 -15.68 15.47
C PHE A 100 6.80 -16.32 15.35
N SER A 101 7.36 -16.74 16.47
CA SER A 101 8.70 -17.30 16.51
C SER A 101 8.85 -18.71 15.88
N SER A 102 7.81 -19.44 15.55
CA SER A 102 8.00 -20.82 15.05
C SER A 102 6.85 -21.51 14.33
N GLU A 103 5.64 -20.96 14.19
CA GLU A 103 4.52 -21.77 13.72
C GLU A 103 4.03 -21.39 12.33
N LYS A 104 3.69 -22.43 11.54
CA LYS A 104 2.92 -22.25 10.29
C LYS A 104 1.60 -21.59 10.63
N ILE A 105 1.27 -20.57 9.91
CA ILE A 105 -0.02 -19.91 10.03
C ILE A 105 -1.07 -20.87 9.43
N ASN A 106 -1.78 -21.57 10.27
CA ASN A 106 -2.79 -22.56 9.84
C ASN A 106 -4.13 -21.84 9.64
N LEU A 107 -4.25 -21.06 8.57
CA LEU A 107 -5.49 -20.38 8.20
C LEU A 107 -6.21 -21.16 7.12
N LYS A 108 -7.53 -21.25 7.24
CA LYS A 108 -8.37 -21.80 6.16
C LYS A 108 -8.46 -20.76 5.03
N PRO A 109 -8.21 -21.14 3.76
CA PRO A 109 -8.47 -20.25 2.65
C PRO A 109 -9.90 -19.71 2.70
N GLY A 110 -10.04 -18.39 2.60
CA GLY A 110 -11.35 -17.74 2.62
C GLY A 110 -12.05 -17.71 3.99
N ASP A 111 -11.28 -17.81 5.09
CA ASP A 111 -11.85 -17.68 6.44
C ASP A 111 -12.58 -16.34 6.59
N PRO A 112 -13.91 -16.33 6.86
CA PRO A 112 -14.69 -15.10 6.87
C PRO A 112 -14.28 -14.11 7.97
N GLU A 113 -13.76 -14.62 9.11
CA GLU A 113 -13.31 -13.76 10.21
C GLU A 113 -12.00 -13.06 9.84
N LEU A 114 -11.08 -13.78 9.18
CA LEU A 114 -9.87 -13.18 8.65
C LEU A 114 -10.19 -12.11 7.61
N VAL A 115 -11.06 -12.42 6.65
CA VAL A 115 -11.49 -11.43 5.62
C VAL A 115 -12.06 -10.19 6.29
N THR A 116 -12.97 -10.37 7.25
CA THR A 116 -13.57 -9.26 8.01
C THR A 116 -12.52 -8.42 8.72
N LEU A 117 -11.51 -9.06 9.33
CA LEU A 117 -10.45 -8.36 10.04
C LEU A 117 -9.59 -7.53 9.08
N LEU A 118 -9.18 -8.09 7.94
CA LEU A 118 -8.41 -7.42 6.92
C LEU A 118 -9.17 -6.24 6.29
N GLU A 119 -10.44 -6.47 5.93
CA GLU A 119 -11.31 -5.43 5.35
C GLU A 119 -11.57 -4.29 6.34
N SER A 120 -11.80 -4.60 7.62
CA SER A 120 -11.99 -3.59 8.66
C SER A 120 -10.78 -2.67 8.80
N TYR A 121 -9.57 -3.23 8.74
CA TYR A 121 -8.36 -2.43 8.72
C TYR A 121 -8.25 -1.57 7.46
N LEU A 122 -8.50 -2.13 6.28
CA LEU A 122 -8.43 -1.40 5.00
C LEU A 122 -9.41 -0.22 4.96
N VAL A 123 -10.62 -0.38 5.53
CA VAL A 123 -11.61 0.70 5.63
C VAL A 123 -11.11 1.85 6.51
N GLU A 124 -10.26 1.58 7.50
CA GLU A 124 -9.68 2.62 8.36
C GLU A 124 -8.52 3.39 7.71
N THR A 125 -7.81 2.78 6.75
CA THR A 125 -6.59 3.38 6.18
C THR A 125 -6.78 4.75 5.54
N PRO A 126 -7.88 5.08 4.84
CA PRO A 126 -8.09 6.42 4.30
C PRO A 126 -8.23 7.52 5.36
N PHE A 127 -8.46 7.12 6.61
CA PHE A 127 -8.69 8.01 7.74
C PHE A 127 -7.45 8.21 8.62
N PHE A 128 -6.30 7.67 8.24
CA PHE A 128 -5.06 7.92 8.95
C PHE A 128 -4.67 9.39 8.86
N ARG A 129 -4.49 10.03 10.04
CA ARG A 129 -4.24 11.48 10.15
C ARG A 129 -2.79 11.84 9.86
N ASP A 130 -1.90 11.02 10.40
CA ASP A 130 -0.46 11.19 10.42
C ASP A 130 0.20 9.83 10.65
N HIS A 131 1.52 9.79 10.61
CA HIS A 131 2.29 8.57 10.82
C HIS A 131 2.04 7.94 12.20
N ALA A 132 2.02 8.72 13.28
CA ALA A 132 1.81 8.21 14.63
C ALA A 132 0.43 7.53 14.76
N HIS A 133 -0.61 8.14 14.21
CA HIS A 133 -1.95 7.55 14.17
C HIS A 133 -1.99 6.27 13.32
N ALA A 134 -1.30 6.25 12.17
CA ALA A 134 -1.19 5.06 11.34
C ALA A 134 -0.50 3.91 12.11
N VAL A 135 0.61 4.18 12.79
CA VAL A 135 1.33 3.20 13.62
C VAL A 135 0.44 2.66 14.75
N GLU A 136 -0.26 3.54 15.47
CA GLU A 136 -1.19 3.13 16.54
C GLU A 136 -2.28 2.18 16.02
N ARG A 137 -2.93 2.56 14.90
CA ARG A 137 -4.01 1.76 14.30
C ARG A 137 -3.51 0.43 13.76
N THR A 138 -2.36 0.44 13.09
CA THR A 138 -1.73 -0.77 12.56
C THR A 138 -1.27 -1.70 13.69
N SER A 139 -0.73 -1.17 14.78
CA SER A 139 -0.38 -1.97 15.96
C SER A 139 -1.61 -2.61 16.61
N ARG A 140 -2.73 -1.89 16.66
CA ARG A 140 -4.00 -2.43 17.14
C ARG A 140 -4.52 -3.57 16.25
N PHE A 141 -4.47 -3.37 14.93
CA PHE A 141 -4.79 -4.41 13.96
C PHE A 141 -3.88 -5.64 14.13
N GLY A 142 -2.56 -5.43 14.27
CA GLY A 142 -1.60 -6.51 14.49
C GLY A 142 -1.91 -7.35 15.73
N LYS A 143 -2.29 -6.70 16.85
CA LYS A 143 -2.72 -7.40 18.07
C LYS A 143 -4.00 -8.22 17.86
N ALA A 144 -4.99 -7.67 17.14
CA ALA A 144 -6.21 -8.38 16.82
C ALA A 144 -5.94 -9.58 15.89
N LEU A 145 -5.08 -9.40 14.89
CA LEU A 145 -4.65 -10.49 14.00
C LEU A 145 -3.91 -11.59 14.77
N HIS A 146 -3.04 -11.21 15.70
CA HIS A 146 -2.37 -12.18 16.57
C HIS A 146 -3.35 -13.01 17.40
N GLN A 147 -4.31 -12.35 18.04
CA GLN A 147 -5.36 -13.05 18.82
C GLN A 147 -6.17 -14.02 17.95
N PHE A 148 -6.49 -13.60 16.72
CA PHE A 148 -7.17 -14.43 15.74
C PHE A 148 -6.34 -15.69 15.41
N ILE A 149 -5.07 -15.53 15.05
CA ILE A 149 -4.18 -16.63 14.65
C ILE A 149 -3.88 -17.57 15.83
N ALA A 150 -3.76 -17.06 17.04
CA ALA A 150 -3.55 -17.86 18.25
C ALA A 150 -4.78 -18.70 18.67
N GLY A 151 -5.88 -18.61 17.89
CA GLY A 151 -7.11 -19.38 18.21
C GLY A 151 -7.83 -18.88 19.46
N ASN A 152 -7.46 -17.75 20.00
CA ASN A 152 -8.13 -17.12 21.12
C ASN A 152 -9.42 -16.42 20.64
N HIS A 153 -10.31 -17.21 20.07
CA HIS A 153 -11.65 -16.79 19.65
C HIS A 153 -12.58 -16.52 20.85
N ALA A 154 -12.03 -16.22 22.02
CA ALA A 154 -12.82 -15.83 23.17
C ALA A 154 -13.54 -14.52 22.83
N ALA A 155 -14.73 -14.70 22.25
CA ALA A 155 -15.85 -13.77 22.29
C ALA A 155 -15.50 -12.28 22.06
N SER A 156 -14.71 -11.96 21.04
CA SER A 156 -14.89 -10.67 20.42
C SER A 156 -16.21 -10.79 19.64
N LYS A 157 -17.28 -10.23 20.21
CA LYS A 157 -18.44 -9.77 19.44
C LYS A 157 -17.94 -8.63 18.55
N THR A 158 -16.95 -8.92 17.69
CA THR A 158 -16.59 -8.06 16.59
C THR A 158 -17.82 -7.98 15.72
N ARG A 159 -18.34 -6.77 15.61
CA ARG A 159 -19.34 -6.40 14.61
C ARG A 159 -19.03 -7.21 13.36
N GLY A 160 -20.05 -7.87 12.82
CA GLY A 160 -19.96 -8.55 11.53
C GLY A 160 -19.34 -7.65 10.46
N PRO A 161 -19.06 -8.15 9.26
CA PRO A 161 -18.32 -7.46 8.25
C PRO A 161 -18.70 -6.01 8.30
N ALA A 162 -17.70 -5.09 8.36
CA ALA A 162 -17.97 -3.67 8.42
C ALA A 162 -18.67 -3.26 7.11
N VAL A 163 -19.94 -3.63 7.01
CA VAL A 163 -20.83 -3.08 6.01
C VAL A 163 -20.83 -1.59 6.31
N LEU A 164 -20.15 -0.83 5.46
CA LEU A 164 -20.16 0.62 5.54
C LEU A 164 -21.64 1.04 5.68
N VAL A 165 -22.01 1.50 6.85
CA VAL A 165 -23.33 2.02 7.11
C VAL A 165 -23.52 3.24 6.20
N GLY A 166 -24.74 3.59 5.83
CA GLY A 166 -25.01 4.59 4.80
C GLY A 166 -24.27 5.92 4.96
N GLU A 167 -23.90 6.35 6.20
CA GLU A 167 -23.08 7.54 6.47
C GLU A 167 -21.62 7.34 6.06
N GLU A 168 -21.03 6.20 6.38
CA GLU A 168 -19.64 5.87 6.06
C GLU A 168 -19.45 5.73 4.55
N ARG A 169 -20.40 5.11 3.85
CA ARG A 169 -20.38 5.01 2.39
C ARG A 169 -20.40 6.37 1.72
N ARG A 170 -21.26 7.29 2.21
CA ARG A 170 -21.33 8.66 1.69
C ARG A 170 -20.04 9.42 1.95
N LEU A 171 -19.44 9.24 3.14
CA LEU A 171 -18.15 9.85 3.46
C LEU A 171 -17.05 9.29 2.56
N CYS A 172 -16.94 7.96 2.37
CA CYS A 172 -15.97 7.37 1.45
C CYS A 172 -16.12 7.94 0.03
N ARG A 173 -17.37 8.06 -0.46
CA ARG A 173 -17.64 8.68 -1.76
C ARG A 173 -17.14 10.13 -1.83
N ALA A 174 -17.34 10.92 -0.76
CA ALA A 174 -16.82 12.28 -0.69
C ALA A 174 -15.30 12.33 -0.72
N LEU A 175 -14.63 11.39 -0.02
CA LEU A 175 -13.17 11.29 -0.02
C LEU A 175 -12.60 10.89 -1.39
N GLU A 176 -13.27 10.00 -2.12
CA GLU A 176 -12.93 9.66 -3.51
C GLU A 176 -13.02 10.91 -4.39
N LEU A 177 -14.14 11.63 -4.34
CA LEU A 177 -14.33 12.87 -5.11
C LEU A 177 -13.29 13.95 -4.75
N ILE A 178 -12.91 14.08 -3.48
CA ILE A 178 -11.79 14.96 -3.10
C ILE A 178 -10.51 14.53 -3.83
N ASN A 179 -10.17 13.25 -3.79
CA ASN A 179 -8.95 12.75 -4.42
C ASN A 179 -8.93 13.01 -5.93
N ASP A 180 -10.06 12.84 -6.61
CA ASP A 180 -10.18 13.08 -8.05
C ASP A 180 -10.00 14.57 -8.42
N HIS A 181 -10.40 15.49 -7.52
CA HIS A 181 -10.38 16.93 -7.75
C HIS A 181 -9.22 17.67 -7.05
N LEU A 182 -8.30 16.97 -6.39
CA LEU A 182 -7.20 17.61 -5.64
C LEU A 182 -6.38 18.60 -6.48
N LYS A 183 -6.18 18.30 -7.76
CA LYS A 183 -5.35 19.10 -8.67
C LYS A 183 -6.12 20.24 -9.33
N THR A 184 -7.39 20.02 -9.65
CA THR A 184 -8.23 20.99 -10.38
C THR A 184 -8.95 21.97 -9.49
N GLY A 185 -8.99 21.72 -8.20
CA GLY A 185 -9.69 22.51 -7.19
C GLY A 185 -10.83 21.72 -6.53
N VAL A 186 -10.86 21.75 -5.21
CA VAL A 186 -11.83 21.02 -4.39
C VAL A 186 -12.96 21.97 -4.01
N ASP A 187 -14.13 21.77 -4.59
CA ASP A 187 -15.38 22.41 -4.18
C ASP A 187 -16.09 21.51 -3.17
N LEU A 188 -15.97 21.86 -1.88
CA LEU A 188 -16.51 21.05 -0.79
C LEU A 188 -18.04 21.01 -0.77
N ASP A 189 -18.71 22.07 -1.19
CA ASP A 189 -20.17 22.12 -1.29
C ASP A 189 -20.68 21.16 -2.36
N ARG A 190 -20.05 21.18 -3.52
CA ARG A 190 -20.35 20.26 -4.61
C ARG A 190 -20.11 18.81 -4.19
N ILE A 191 -18.95 18.53 -3.61
CA ILE A 191 -18.58 17.18 -3.16
C ILE A 191 -19.56 16.65 -2.12
N ALA A 192 -19.97 17.47 -1.16
CA ALA A 192 -20.98 17.06 -0.19
C ALA A 192 -22.29 16.68 -0.86
N ARG A 193 -22.81 17.52 -1.79
CA ARG A 193 -24.02 17.24 -2.55
C ARG A 193 -23.92 15.97 -3.38
N ASP A 194 -22.83 15.81 -4.13
CA ASP A 194 -22.59 14.66 -5.02
C ASP A 194 -22.40 13.34 -4.22
N SER A 195 -22.13 13.47 -2.92
CA SER A 195 -22.05 12.34 -1.97
C SER A 195 -23.35 12.14 -1.17
N GLY A 196 -24.42 12.88 -1.48
CA GLY A 196 -25.70 12.77 -0.79
C GLY A 196 -25.67 13.29 0.66
N MET A 197 -24.88 14.33 0.94
CA MET A 197 -24.75 14.95 2.26
C MET A 197 -24.92 16.46 2.20
N SER A 198 -25.37 17.06 3.33
CA SER A 198 -25.18 18.49 3.53
C SER A 198 -23.70 18.78 3.87
N LEU A 199 -23.23 19.98 3.53
CA LEU A 199 -21.88 20.42 3.87
C LEU A 199 -21.59 20.28 5.38
N ARG A 200 -22.55 20.64 6.23
CA ARG A 200 -22.44 20.52 7.69
C ARG A 200 -22.24 19.06 8.12
N ASN A 201 -23.02 18.13 7.55
CA ASN A 201 -22.89 16.71 7.86
C ASN A 201 -21.56 16.16 7.38
N PHE A 202 -21.09 16.58 6.21
CA PHE A 202 -19.77 16.21 5.68
C PHE A 202 -18.65 16.65 6.63
N TYR A 203 -18.65 17.92 7.11
CA TYR A 203 -17.68 18.40 8.10
C TYR A 203 -17.72 17.60 9.40
N TYR A 204 -18.93 17.33 9.89
CA TYR A 204 -19.12 16.54 11.11
C TYR A 204 -18.57 15.12 10.96
N LEU A 205 -18.96 14.41 9.91
CA LEU A 205 -18.51 13.03 9.67
C LEU A 205 -17.02 12.97 9.44
N LEU A 206 -16.47 13.86 8.61
CA LEU A 206 -15.04 13.87 8.35
C LEU A 206 -14.26 14.09 9.66
N LYS A 207 -14.64 15.07 10.48
CA LYS A 207 -14.00 15.30 11.77
C LYS A 207 -14.19 14.13 12.74
N LYS A 208 -15.38 13.53 12.76
CA LYS A 208 -15.69 12.36 13.60
C LYS A 208 -14.77 11.16 13.26
N TYR A 209 -14.61 10.85 11.98
CA TYR A 209 -13.86 9.67 11.55
C TYR A 209 -12.35 9.92 11.41
N THR A 210 -11.92 11.09 10.95
CA THR A 210 -10.51 11.38 10.68
C THR A 210 -9.86 12.29 11.72
N GLY A 211 -10.65 13.00 12.52
CA GLY A 211 -10.16 14.06 13.40
C GLY A 211 -9.74 15.33 12.64
N LEU A 212 -9.81 15.35 11.30
CA LEU A 212 -9.36 16.44 10.45
C LEU A 212 -10.54 17.30 9.98
N THR A 213 -10.25 18.56 9.70
CA THR A 213 -11.16 19.39 8.89
C THR A 213 -11.01 19.03 7.41
N PRO A 214 -12.01 19.28 6.55
CA PRO A 214 -11.88 19.05 5.11
C PRO A 214 -10.68 19.73 4.49
N TYR A 215 -10.36 20.95 4.91
CA TYR A 215 -9.17 21.67 4.44
C TYR A 215 -7.87 20.93 4.84
N SER A 216 -7.76 20.48 6.10
CA SER A 216 -6.59 19.74 6.57
C SER A 216 -6.47 18.39 5.88
N TYR A 217 -7.60 17.73 5.61
CA TYR A 217 -7.61 16.49 4.86
C TYR A 217 -7.12 16.69 3.41
N CYS A 218 -7.68 17.68 2.69
CA CYS A 218 -7.21 18.01 1.33
C CYS A 218 -5.71 18.34 1.30
N ARG A 219 -5.23 19.11 2.30
CA ARG A 219 -3.81 19.43 2.42
C ARG A 219 -2.97 18.16 2.61
N ALA A 220 -3.37 17.26 3.51
CA ALA A 220 -2.67 15.99 3.73
C ALA A 220 -2.62 15.14 2.44
N ARG A 221 -3.74 15.05 1.72
CA ARG A 221 -3.79 14.32 0.44
C ARG A 221 -2.90 14.95 -0.63
N ARG A 222 -2.85 16.28 -0.70
CA ARG A 222 -1.93 16.99 -1.61
C ARG A 222 -0.47 16.75 -1.26
N LEU A 223 -0.11 16.67 0.04
CA LEU A 223 1.25 16.31 0.47
C LEU A 223 1.64 14.91 0.01
N VAL A 224 0.75 13.92 0.17
CA VAL A 224 0.97 12.56 -0.32
C VAL A 224 1.21 12.56 -1.83
N LYS A 225 0.40 13.31 -2.59
CA LYS A 225 0.55 13.41 -4.04
C LYS A 225 1.81 14.17 -4.47
N ALA A 226 2.20 15.19 -3.73
CA ALA A 226 3.46 15.92 -3.97
C ALA A 226 4.67 15.01 -3.72
N ARG A 227 4.64 14.20 -2.66
CA ARG A 227 5.67 13.19 -2.39
C ARG A 227 5.74 12.12 -3.48
N GLU A 228 4.60 11.58 -3.90
CA GLU A 228 4.52 10.64 -5.02
C GLU A 228 5.13 11.25 -6.30
N SER A 229 4.76 12.49 -6.61
CA SER A 229 5.30 13.23 -7.75
C SER A 229 6.80 13.46 -7.64
N LEU A 230 7.31 13.78 -6.44
CA LEU A 230 8.73 13.97 -6.18
C LEU A 230 9.50 12.67 -6.41
N ILE A 231 9.07 11.56 -5.82
CA ILE A 231 9.73 10.25 -5.94
C ILE A 231 9.72 9.76 -7.39
N CYS A 232 8.58 9.83 -8.08
CA CYS A 232 8.45 9.33 -9.45
C CYS A 232 9.05 10.28 -10.51
N GLY A 233 9.08 11.56 -10.21
CA GLY A 233 9.46 12.62 -11.17
C GLY A 233 10.87 13.17 -11.01
N TYR A 234 11.56 12.87 -9.91
CA TYR A 234 12.82 13.49 -9.53
C TYR A 234 13.90 13.48 -10.62
N ARG A 235 14.04 12.37 -11.35
CA ARG A 235 15.04 12.29 -12.44
C ARG A 235 14.76 13.24 -13.62
N LYS A 236 13.49 13.62 -13.82
CA LYS A 236 13.07 14.54 -14.90
C LYS A 236 13.01 15.98 -14.42
N ASP A 237 12.63 16.17 -13.18
CA ASP A 237 12.51 17.48 -12.53
C ASP A 237 13.00 17.38 -11.09
N PRO A 238 14.27 17.72 -10.81
CA PRO A 238 14.85 17.61 -9.48
C PRO A 238 14.41 18.73 -8.53
N LEU A 239 13.61 19.70 -9.00
CA LEU A 239 13.21 20.84 -8.18
C LEU A 239 11.99 20.51 -7.32
N VAL A 240 12.20 20.35 -6.01
CA VAL A 240 11.13 20.15 -5.02
C VAL A 240 10.01 21.18 -5.16
N ALA A 241 10.37 22.44 -5.45
CA ALA A 241 9.40 23.53 -5.60
C ALA A 241 8.38 23.26 -6.72
N ASN A 242 8.80 22.67 -7.82
CA ASN A 242 7.89 22.35 -8.93
C ASN A 242 6.85 21.29 -8.53
N HIS A 243 7.29 20.25 -7.81
CA HIS A 243 6.39 19.24 -7.30
C HIS A 243 5.40 19.83 -6.28
N ALA A 244 5.87 20.73 -5.41
CA ALA A 244 5.01 21.42 -4.48
C ALA A 244 3.96 22.30 -5.18
N LEU A 245 4.39 23.12 -6.15
CA LEU A 245 3.52 24.00 -6.94
C LEU A 245 2.46 23.21 -7.71
N ASN A 246 2.84 22.11 -8.34
CA ASN A 246 1.94 21.24 -9.09
C ASN A 246 0.78 20.68 -8.24
N TRP A 247 0.96 20.64 -6.93
CA TRP A 247 -0.06 20.18 -5.98
C TRP A 247 -0.62 21.31 -5.10
N GLY A 248 -0.46 22.58 -5.54
CA GLY A 248 -1.10 23.74 -4.95
C GLY A 248 -0.41 24.31 -3.70
N PHE A 249 0.88 24.05 -3.52
CA PHE A 249 1.69 24.66 -2.47
C PHE A 249 2.49 25.83 -3.02
N ASN A 250 1.98 27.04 -2.87
CA ASN A 250 2.58 28.26 -3.46
C ASN A 250 3.76 28.81 -2.63
N HIS A 251 4.08 28.24 -1.48
CA HIS A 251 5.14 28.72 -0.58
C HIS A 251 6.01 27.53 -0.15
N ALA A 252 7.25 27.47 -0.68
CA ALA A 252 8.19 26.38 -0.43
C ALA A 252 8.49 26.15 1.05
N GLY A 253 8.69 27.21 1.85
CA GLY A 253 8.94 27.07 3.29
C GLY A 253 7.77 26.45 4.06
N ARG A 254 6.53 26.86 3.75
CA ARG A 254 5.33 26.26 4.34
C ARG A 254 5.13 24.82 3.88
N PHE A 255 5.43 24.55 2.60
CA PHE A 255 5.38 23.18 2.09
C PHE A 255 6.34 22.26 2.86
N SER A 256 7.60 22.68 3.03
CA SER A 256 8.60 21.89 3.76
C SER A 256 8.21 21.64 5.20
N SER A 257 7.65 22.64 5.90
CA SER A 257 7.14 22.45 7.26
C SER A 257 5.97 21.47 7.30
N TYR A 258 4.97 21.63 6.42
CA TYR A 258 3.84 20.69 6.35
C TYR A 258 4.25 19.28 5.94
N TYR A 259 5.26 19.18 5.09
CA TYR A 259 5.80 17.90 4.65
C TYR A 259 6.47 17.18 5.82
N HIS A 260 7.35 17.90 6.55
CA HIS A 260 8.01 17.35 7.74
C HIS A 260 7.01 16.97 8.83
N ASP A 261 6.02 17.82 9.13
CA ASP A 261 4.98 17.52 10.11
C ASP A 261 4.16 16.28 9.73
N HIS A 262 4.02 15.99 8.44
CA HIS A 262 3.21 14.88 7.94
C HIS A 262 3.99 13.57 7.78
N PHE A 263 5.23 13.63 7.31
CA PHE A 263 6.04 12.45 7.00
C PHE A 263 7.18 12.18 7.99
N GLY A 264 7.50 13.13 8.86
CA GLY A 264 8.63 13.04 9.79
C GLY A 264 10.00 13.29 9.15
N GLU A 265 10.03 13.68 7.87
CA GLU A 265 11.24 13.97 7.09
C GLU A 265 11.02 15.18 6.19
N TYR A 266 12.09 15.86 5.81
CA TYR A 266 12.02 16.94 4.81
C TYR A 266 12.02 16.39 3.38
N PRO A 267 11.50 17.16 2.39
CA PRO A 267 11.55 16.73 0.99
C PRO A 267 12.95 16.42 0.45
N SER A 268 13.99 17.09 0.96
CA SER A 268 15.40 16.81 0.65
C SER A 268 15.83 15.44 1.15
N GLU A 269 15.41 15.07 2.37
CA GLU A 269 15.73 13.75 2.96
C GLU A 269 15.03 12.62 2.19
N THR A 270 13.82 12.85 1.68
CA THR A 270 13.16 11.92 0.76
C THR A 270 13.98 11.69 -0.50
N ILE A 271 14.57 12.76 -1.07
CA ILE A 271 15.42 12.67 -2.26
C ILE A 271 16.71 11.93 -1.95
N GLU A 272 17.40 12.28 -0.87
CA GLU A 272 18.62 11.61 -0.42
C GLU A 272 18.40 10.12 -0.22
N GLY A 273 17.29 9.74 0.42
CA GLY A 273 16.88 8.34 0.57
C GLY A 273 16.62 7.65 -0.76
N LEU A 274 16.00 8.34 -1.71
CA LEU A 274 15.76 7.82 -3.06
C LEU A 274 17.07 7.63 -3.83
N GLU A 275 18.00 8.60 -3.76
CA GLU A 275 19.32 8.50 -4.40
C GLU A 275 20.11 7.33 -3.82
N ALA A 276 20.15 7.18 -2.50
CA ALA A 276 20.80 6.06 -1.85
C ALA A 276 20.17 4.70 -2.23
N LEU A 277 18.84 4.65 -2.43
CA LEU A 277 18.16 3.47 -2.96
C LEU A 277 18.55 3.19 -4.39
N LEU A 278 18.62 4.20 -5.24
CA LEU A 278 18.98 4.07 -6.65
C LEU A 278 20.44 3.67 -6.84
N GLU A 279 21.36 4.19 -6.03
CA GLU A 279 22.77 3.75 -6.01
C GLU A 279 22.91 2.29 -5.59
N ARG A 280 22.11 1.84 -4.62
CA ARG A 280 22.03 0.43 -4.24
C ARG A 280 21.35 -0.42 -5.31
N ALA A 281 20.40 0.16 -6.04
CA ALA A 281 19.62 -0.48 -7.09
C ALA A 281 20.37 -0.59 -8.43
N GLU A 282 21.59 -0.05 -8.55
CA GLU A 282 22.53 -0.46 -9.62
C GLU A 282 22.87 -1.95 -9.55
N LYS A 283 22.45 -2.61 -8.47
CA LYS A 283 22.42 -4.06 -8.29
C LYS A 283 21.01 -4.65 -8.39
N VAL A 284 20.05 -3.97 -9.00
CA VAL A 284 18.73 -4.56 -9.30
C VAL A 284 18.89 -5.51 -10.48
N TRP A 285 18.60 -6.74 -10.20
CA TRP A 285 18.66 -7.85 -11.11
C TRP A 285 17.48 -7.77 -12.08
N LEU A 286 17.74 -7.42 -13.34
CA LEU A 286 16.79 -7.59 -14.42
C LEU A 286 16.97 -9.01 -14.98
N VAL A 287 16.00 -9.87 -14.73
CA VAL A 287 15.94 -11.18 -15.37
C VAL A 287 15.26 -11.01 -16.70
N ASP A 288 15.90 -11.45 -17.79
CA ASP A 288 15.30 -11.49 -19.12
C ASP A 288 14.03 -12.35 -19.06
N ALA A 289 12.91 -11.80 -19.52
CA ALA A 289 11.61 -12.48 -19.58
C ALA A 289 11.63 -13.81 -20.35
N ASN A 290 12.62 -14.00 -21.22
CA ASN A 290 12.84 -15.22 -22.01
C ASN A 290 13.89 -16.14 -21.39
N SER A 291 14.54 -15.75 -20.29
CA SER A 291 15.49 -16.61 -19.62
C SER A 291 14.73 -17.72 -18.89
N PRO A 292 15.02 -19.01 -19.18
CA PRO A 292 14.52 -20.08 -18.34
C PRO A 292 15.06 -19.81 -16.94
N TRP A 293 14.16 -19.44 -16.01
CA TRP A 293 14.40 -19.01 -14.63
C TRP A 293 15.23 -19.98 -13.77
N ARG A 294 15.73 -21.08 -14.38
CA ARG A 294 16.70 -22.02 -13.80
C ARG A 294 18.16 -21.60 -13.96
N THR A 295 18.47 -20.62 -14.80
CA THR A 295 19.83 -20.10 -14.95
C THR A 295 19.99 -18.83 -14.13
N LYS A 296 20.61 -18.94 -12.97
CA LYS A 296 21.04 -17.80 -12.13
C LYS A 296 22.13 -17.03 -12.88
N HIS A 297 21.76 -16.18 -13.82
CA HIS A 297 22.65 -15.19 -14.40
C HIS A 297 22.43 -13.85 -13.71
N TRP A 298 23.42 -13.45 -12.96
CA TRP A 298 23.47 -12.17 -12.30
C TRP A 298 24.16 -11.18 -13.26
N TYR A 299 23.44 -10.13 -13.70
CA TYR A 299 24.03 -9.06 -14.48
C TYR A 299 24.22 -7.84 -13.57
N THR A 300 25.44 -7.28 -13.56
CA THR A 300 25.68 -5.95 -13.03
C THR A 300 25.64 -4.96 -14.18
N SER A 301 25.26 -3.69 -13.93
CA SER A 301 25.21 -2.64 -14.96
C SER A 301 26.54 -2.43 -15.68
N SER A 302 27.66 -2.95 -15.15
CA SER A 302 28.97 -2.93 -15.76
C SER A 302 29.14 -3.99 -16.89
N ASP A 303 28.24 -4.95 -17.00
CA ASP A 303 28.31 -6.02 -17.99
C ASP A 303 27.50 -5.71 -19.27
N ALA A 304 26.78 -4.59 -19.29
CA ALA A 304 26.09 -4.09 -20.46
C ALA A 304 27.08 -3.41 -21.41
N THR A 305 27.84 -4.21 -22.16
CA THR A 305 28.60 -3.71 -23.31
C THR A 305 27.59 -3.45 -24.44
N PRO A 306 27.47 -2.22 -24.99
CA PRO A 306 26.59 -2.01 -26.14
C PRO A 306 27.16 -2.74 -27.35
N ALA A 307 26.33 -3.56 -27.97
CA ALA A 307 26.56 -4.10 -29.28
C ALA A 307 26.15 -3.10 -30.36
#